data_76fb0a4d477ed1d32bba10b3d17195bd
#
_entry.id   76fb0a4d477ed1d32bba10b3d17195bd
#
_cell.length_a   1.000
_cell.length_b   1.000
_cell.length_c   1.000
_cell.angle_alpha   90.00
_cell.angle_beta   90.00
_cell.angle_gamma   90.00
#
_symmetry.space_group_name_H-M   'P 1'
#
loop_
_entity.id
_entity.type
_entity.pdbx_description
1 polymer ?
#
loop_
_entity_poly.entity_id
_entity_poly.type
_entity_poly.pdbx_seq_one_letter_code
_entity_poly.pdbx_strand_id
1 'polypeptide(L)'
;MSSVVSPASADEALEMLTAAMGYLAVADATAMTAEEQARCLRVLERATSVGTAARTSVLGAFGSGQGYSADADYSPRAWLIHKTGVTKGAAVSYTAWVRRAEEHPVVFTAMAAGDLPESVARIVCQWTNRLPEDQRDAADDKLVAAVAAGMSLPELAGLFGEIYEQSRSASPDQDNDETFDDRAVRLITTFQGAGVMSGDLTPECAEAVAAVLDALAAPAGAEDTRTQEQRYHDAVQEAMR
;
A
#
# COMPACT_ATOMS: atom_id res chain seq x y z
N MET A 1 -17.82 -29.98 6.00
CA MET A 1 -16.86 -29.49 4.97
C MET A 1 -17.69 -28.95 3.83
N SER A 2 -17.88 -27.63 3.76
CA SER A 2 -18.54 -27.02 2.59
C SER A 2 -17.60 -27.15 1.40
N SER A 3 -18.03 -27.82 0.34
CA SER A 3 -17.29 -27.83 -0.92
C SER A 3 -17.25 -26.40 -1.43
N VAL A 4 -16.06 -25.83 -1.55
CA VAL A 4 -15.87 -24.55 -2.23
C VAL A 4 -16.25 -24.77 -3.68
N VAL A 5 -17.35 -24.18 -4.12
CA VAL A 5 -17.76 -24.19 -5.53
C VAL A 5 -16.79 -23.27 -6.27
N SER A 6 -15.92 -23.85 -7.09
CA SER A 6 -15.06 -23.06 -7.99
C SER A 6 -15.89 -22.53 -9.14
N PRO A 7 -15.82 -21.22 -9.46
CA PRO A 7 -16.52 -20.66 -10.61
C PRO A 7 -16.01 -21.29 -11.93
N ALA A 8 -16.90 -21.52 -12.87
CA ALA A 8 -16.57 -22.09 -14.18
C ALA A 8 -16.15 -21.04 -15.21
N SER A 9 -16.41 -19.74 -14.92
CA SER A 9 -16.07 -18.62 -15.79
C SER A 9 -15.76 -17.36 -14.99
N ALA A 10 -15.18 -16.35 -15.65
CA ALA A 10 -14.95 -15.03 -15.05
C ALA A 10 -16.28 -14.34 -14.70
N ASP A 11 -17.31 -14.48 -15.53
CA ASP A 11 -18.63 -13.88 -15.27
C ASP A 11 -19.26 -14.47 -14.01
N GLU A 12 -19.23 -15.78 -13.85
CA GLU A 12 -19.72 -16.45 -12.65
C GLU A 12 -18.93 -16.01 -11.39
N ALA A 13 -17.61 -15.87 -11.50
CA ALA A 13 -16.77 -15.38 -10.40
C ALA A 13 -17.12 -13.95 -10.01
N LEU A 14 -17.40 -13.05 -10.97
CA LEU A 14 -17.81 -11.67 -10.72
C LEU A 14 -19.20 -11.59 -10.09
N GLU A 15 -20.14 -12.44 -10.53
CA GLU A 15 -21.47 -12.54 -9.92
C GLU A 15 -21.37 -13.02 -8.47
N MET A 16 -20.61 -14.09 -8.21
CA MET A 16 -20.38 -14.60 -6.86
C MET A 16 -19.73 -13.56 -5.94
N LEU A 17 -18.70 -12.86 -6.44
CA LEU A 17 -18.04 -11.79 -5.69
C LEU A 17 -19.02 -10.67 -5.34
N THR A 18 -19.78 -10.20 -6.32
CA THR A 18 -20.75 -9.11 -6.15
C THR A 18 -21.85 -9.51 -5.15
N ALA A 19 -22.38 -10.74 -5.26
CA ALA A 19 -23.40 -11.25 -4.36
C ALA A 19 -22.86 -11.38 -2.92
N ALA A 20 -21.66 -11.95 -2.74
CA ALA A 20 -21.06 -12.12 -1.42
C ALA A 20 -20.75 -10.78 -0.74
N MET A 21 -20.13 -9.84 -1.46
CA MET A 21 -19.82 -8.51 -0.93
C MET A 21 -21.10 -7.70 -0.67
N GLY A 22 -22.11 -7.80 -1.55
CA GLY A 22 -23.40 -7.16 -1.37
C GLY A 22 -24.13 -7.66 -0.14
N TYR A 23 -24.11 -8.98 0.11
CA TYR A 23 -24.68 -9.55 1.34
C TYR A 23 -23.99 -9.02 2.60
N LEU A 24 -22.65 -9.06 2.63
CA LEU A 24 -21.89 -8.60 3.79
C LEU A 24 -22.06 -7.09 4.06
N ALA A 25 -22.23 -6.29 3.00
CA ALA A 25 -22.41 -4.84 3.12
C ALA A 25 -23.73 -4.45 3.81
N VAL A 26 -24.76 -5.30 3.74
CA VAL A 26 -26.10 -5.04 4.34
C VAL A 26 -26.41 -5.94 5.53
N ALA A 27 -25.54 -6.89 5.85
CA ALA A 27 -25.72 -7.80 6.98
C ALA A 27 -25.70 -7.01 8.30
N ASP A 28 -26.59 -7.41 9.23
CA ASP A 28 -26.57 -6.85 10.59
C ASP A 28 -25.37 -7.38 11.38
N ALA A 29 -24.29 -6.62 11.35
CA ALA A 29 -23.05 -6.98 12.05
C ALA A 29 -23.25 -7.01 13.60
N THR A 30 -24.27 -6.34 14.14
CA THR A 30 -24.56 -6.34 15.59
C THR A 30 -25.20 -7.63 16.05
N ALA A 31 -25.82 -8.38 15.14
CA ALA A 31 -26.38 -9.70 15.41
C ALA A 31 -25.32 -10.83 15.36
N MET A 32 -24.11 -10.53 14.87
CA MET A 32 -23.00 -11.49 14.82
C MET A 32 -22.30 -11.59 16.19
N THR A 33 -21.83 -12.78 16.52
CA THR A 33 -20.91 -12.96 17.65
C THR A 33 -19.56 -12.29 17.39
N ALA A 34 -18.81 -11.97 18.44
CA ALA A 34 -17.46 -11.40 18.31
C ALA A 34 -16.51 -12.29 17.49
N GLU A 35 -16.66 -13.62 17.57
CA GLU A 35 -15.88 -14.57 16.78
C GLU A 35 -16.25 -14.49 15.28
N GLU A 36 -17.52 -14.40 14.96
CA GLU A 36 -17.98 -14.22 13.56
C GLU A 36 -17.52 -12.88 12.99
N GLN A 37 -17.63 -11.79 13.76
CA GLN A 37 -17.11 -10.48 13.37
C GLN A 37 -15.61 -10.54 13.10
N ALA A 38 -14.83 -11.13 14.00
CA ALA A 38 -13.38 -11.28 13.84
C ALA A 38 -13.01 -12.15 12.62
N ARG A 39 -13.78 -13.21 12.35
CA ARG A 39 -13.61 -14.03 11.14
C ARG A 39 -13.92 -13.24 9.89
N CYS A 40 -15.02 -12.48 9.86
CA CYS A 40 -15.39 -11.62 8.73
C CYS A 40 -14.29 -10.61 8.42
N LEU A 41 -13.74 -9.92 9.42
CA LEU A 41 -12.67 -8.94 9.24
C LEU A 41 -11.40 -9.57 8.63
N ARG A 42 -10.98 -10.74 9.13
CA ARG A 42 -9.82 -11.45 8.55
C ARG A 42 -10.06 -11.87 7.10
N VAL A 43 -11.26 -12.36 6.78
CA VAL A 43 -11.59 -12.77 5.41
C VAL A 43 -11.70 -11.58 4.48
N LEU A 44 -12.25 -10.45 4.92
CA LEU A 44 -12.36 -9.22 4.14
C LEU A 44 -10.97 -8.64 3.83
N GLU A 45 -10.05 -8.64 4.82
CA GLU A 45 -8.66 -8.19 4.59
C GLU A 45 -7.96 -9.08 3.57
N ARG A 46 -8.09 -10.40 3.70
CA ARG A 46 -7.58 -11.34 2.71
C ARG A 46 -8.20 -11.11 1.33
N ALA A 47 -9.51 -10.92 1.25
CA ALA A 47 -10.22 -10.65 0.00
C ALA A 47 -9.76 -9.33 -0.66
N THR A 48 -9.41 -8.31 0.14
CA THR A 48 -8.85 -7.06 -0.36
C THR A 48 -7.51 -7.30 -1.06
N SER A 49 -6.62 -8.09 -0.47
CA SER A 49 -5.31 -8.43 -1.06
C SER A 49 -5.47 -9.21 -2.36
N VAL A 50 -6.27 -10.28 -2.34
CA VAL A 50 -6.57 -11.09 -3.55
C VAL A 50 -7.26 -10.25 -4.61
N GLY A 51 -8.20 -9.38 -4.23
CA GLY A 51 -8.90 -8.48 -5.14
C GLY A 51 -7.97 -7.44 -5.79
N THR A 52 -6.98 -6.96 -5.04
CA THR A 52 -5.94 -6.07 -5.60
C THR A 52 -5.07 -6.82 -6.61
N ALA A 53 -4.67 -8.06 -6.31
CA ALA A 53 -3.91 -8.89 -7.23
C ALA A 53 -4.71 -9.22 -8.51
N ALA A 54 -5.98 -9.60 -8.37
CA ALA A 54 -6.86 -9.86 -9.51
C ALA A 54 -7.02 -8.62 -10.40
N ARG A 55 -7.29 -7.45 -9.79
CA ARG A 55 -7.36 -6.17 -10.53
C ARG A 55 -6.06 -5.85 -11.24
N THR A 56 -4.93 -6.08 -10.60
CA THR A 56 -3.59 -5.84 -11.17
C THR A 56 -3.36 -6.70 -12.41
N SER A 57 -3.66 -8.00 -12.34
CA SER A 57 -3.52 -8.92 -13.47
C SER A 57 -4.41 -8.52 -14.65
N VAL A 58 -5.69 -8.22 -14.39
CA VAL A 58 -6.64 -7.78 -15.42
C VAL A 58 -6.20 -6.45 -16.02
N LEU A 59 -5.77 -5.48 -15.19
CA LEU A 59 -5.34 -4.16 -15.65
C LEU A 59 -4.05 -4.23 -16.48
N GLY A 60 -3.11 -5.09 -16.10
CA GLY A 60 -1.89 -5.33 -16.88
C GLY A 60 -2.22 -5.90 -18.28
N ALA A 61 -3.05 -6.93 -18.35
CA ALA A 61 -3.51 -7.49 -19.62
C ALA A 61 -4.31 -6.50 -20.46
N PHE A 62 -5.19 -5.71 -19.82
CA PHE A 62 -5.97 -4.66 -20.47
C PHE A 62 -5.09 -3.55 -21.04
N GLY A 63 -4.01 -3.19 -20.32
CA GLY A 63 -3.05 -2.19 -20.75
C GLY A 63 -2.20 -2.65 -21.92
N SER A 64 -1.59 -3.84 -21.83
CA SER A 64 -0.74 -4.42 -22.87
C SER A 64 -1.53 -4.75 -24.15
N GLY A 65 -2.79 -5.19 -24.02
CA GLY A 65 -3.70 -5.40 -25.13
C GLY A 65 -4.37 -4.14 -25.70
N GLN A 66 -4.03 -2.97 -25.16
CA GLN A 66 -4.64 -1.68 -25.56
C GLN A 66 -6.18 -1.66 -25.48
N GLY A 67 -6.77 -2.43 -24.57
CA GLY A 67 -8.23 -2.55 -24.43
C GLY A 67 -8.95 -1.20 -24.22
N TYR A 68 -8.27 -0.23 -23.64
CA TYR A 68 -8.77 1.13 -23.42
C TYR A 68 -9.04 1.89 -24.74
N SER A 69 -8.37 1.54 -25.84
CA SER A 69 -8.52 2.22 -27.12
C SER A 69 -9.89 1.99 -27.77
N ALA A 70 -10.57 0.88 -27.47
CA ALA A 70 -11.93 0.60 -27.93
C ALA A 70 -12.96 1.65 -27.44
N ASP A 71 -12.68 2.29 -26.31
CA ASP A 71 -13.49 3.36 -25.73
C ASP A 71 -12.95 4.76 -26.05
N ALA A 72 -12.04 4.89 -27.00
CA ALA A 72 -11.36 6.12 -27.38
C ALA A 72 -10.54 6.77 -26.23
N ASP A 73 -10.15 6.01 -25.25
CA ASP A 73 -9.24 6.45 -24.20
C ASP A 73 -7.78 6.27 -24.63
N TYR A 74 -6.88 7.08 -24.07
CA TYR A 74 -5.46 7.11 -24.45
C TYR A 74 -4.55 6.32 -23.49
N SER A 75 -5.10 5.82 -22.39
CA SER A 75 -4.35 5.02 -21.40
C SER A 75 -5.29 4.25 -20.46
N PRO A 76 -4.81 3.14 -19.84
CA PRO A 76 -5.57 2.42 -18.82
C PRO A 76 -5.99 3.32 -17.66
N ARG A 77 -5.14 4.29 -17.27
CA ARG A 77 -5.44 5.25 -16.20
C ARG A 77 -6.60 6.18 -16.57
N ALA A 78 -6.60 6.72 -17.79
CA ALA A 78 -7.69 7.56 -18.28
C ALA A 78 -9.00 6.76 -18.33
N TRP A 79 -8.96 5.55 -18.86
CA TRP A 79 -10.09 4.65 -18.92
C TRP A 79 -10.69 4.36 -17.53
N LEU A 80 -9.84 4.05 -16.53
CA LEU A 80 -10.29 3.84 -15.16
C LEU A 80 -11.06 5.06 -14.62
N ILE A 81 -10.54 6.26 -14.81
CA ILE A 81 -11.19 7.48 -14.33
C ILE A 81 -12.54 7.69 -15.05
N HIS A 82 -12.57 7.54 -16.39
CA HIS A 82 -13.75 7.85 -17.18
C HIS A 82 -14.84 6.79 -17.07
N LYS A 83 -14.46 5.51 -17.06
CA LYS A 83 -15.42 4.40 -17.13
C LYS A 83 -15.82 3.84 -15.77
N THR A 84 -14.95 3.91 -14.77
CA THR A 84 -15.27 3.40 -13.42
C THR A 84 -15.54 4.50 -12.40
N GLY A 85 -15.29 5.77 -12.75
CA GLY A 85 -15.52 6.90 -11.86
C GLY A 85 -14.55 7.03 -10.69
N VAL A 86 -13.45 6.26 -10.69
CA VAL A 86 -12.45 6.35 -9.61
C VAL A 86 -11.68 7.66 -9.69
N THR A 87 -11.19 8.11 -8.54
CA THR A 87 -10.36 9.32 -8.48
C THR A 87 -9.02 9.12 -9.19
N LYS A 88 -8.39 10.21 -9.61
CA LYS A 88 -7.04 10.19 -10.20
C LYS A 88 -6.03 9.50 -9.30
N GLY A 89 -6.08 9.73 -7.97
CA GLY A 89 -5.21 9.09 -7.00
C GLY A 89 -5.39 7.57 -6.95
N ALA A 90 -6.64 7.10 -6.96
CA ALA A 90 -6.95 5.67 -7.00
C ALA A 90 -6.44 5.02 -8.31
N ALA A 91 -6.68 5.67 -9.46
CA ALA A 91 -6.20 5.17 -10.75
C ALA A 91 -4.66 5.08 -10.80
N VAL A 92 -3.95 6.06 -10.21
CA VAL A 92 -2.48 6.01 -10.05
C VAL A 92 -2.06 4.83 -9.19
N SER A 93 -2.72 4.62 -8.04
CA SER A 93 -2.43 3.49 -7.14
C SER A 93 -2.65 2.14 -7.83
N TYR A 94 -3.73 1.99 -8.59
CA TYR A 94 -4.03 0.74 -9.32
C TYR A 94 -3.00 0.44 -10.42
N THR A 95 -2.63 1.45 -11.21
CA THR A 95 -1.60 1.27 -12.26
C THR A 95 -0.20 1.07 -11.68
N ALA A 96 0.11 1.59 -10.50
CA ALA A 96 1.38 1.35 -9.83
C ALA A 96 1.55 -0.12 -9.41
N TRP A 97 0.45 -0.83 -9.09
CA TRP A 97 0.52 -2.26 -8.78
C TRP A 97 0.90 -3.12 -9.98
N VAL A 98 0.56 -2.71 -11.22
CA VAL A 98 0.98 -3.44 -12.43
C VAL A 98 2.51 -3.49 -12.50
N ARG A 99 3.18 -2.35 -12.31
CA ARG A 99 4.64 -2.30 -12.29
C ARG A 99 5.23 -3.09 -11.11
N ARG A 100 4.69 -2.92 -9.89
CA ARG A 100 5.15 -3.66 -8.72
C ARG A 100 5.04 -5.18 -8.90
N ALA A 101 4.00 -5.67 -9.57
CA ALA A 101 3.85 -7.10 -9.82
C ALA A 101 4.94 -7.67 -10.73
N GLU A 102 5.50 -6.85 -11.63
CA GLU A 102 6.62 -7.20 -12.49
C GLU A 102 7.95 -7.12 -11.72
N GLU A 103 8.13 -6.08 -10.89
CA GLU A 103 9.35 -5.81 -10.13
C GLU A 103 9.49 -6.70 -8.88
N HIS A 104 8.37 -7.20 -8.32
CA HIS A 104 8.29 -7.95 -7.06
C HIS A 104 7.39 -9.19 -7.19
N PRO A 105 7.73 -10.18 -8.02
CA PRO A 105 6.87 -11.33 -8.32
C PRO A 105 6.56 -12.20 -7.08
N VAL A 106 7.50 -12.29 -6.14
CA VAL A 106 7.33 -13.04 -4.88
C VAL A 106 6.27 -12.40 -4.00
N VAL A 107 6.38 -11.08 -3.78
CA VAL A 107 5.40 -10.30 -3.00
C VAL A 107 4.01 -10.37 -3.64
N PHE A 108 3.96 -10.23 -4.97
CA PHE A 108 2.70 -10.31 -5.71
C PHE A 108 2.04 -11.69 -5.59
N THR A 109 2.82 -12.76 -5.66
CA THR A 109 2.33 -14.15 -5.50
C THR A 109 1.73 -14.37 -4.12
N ALA A 110 2.41 -13.94 -3.06
CA ALA A 110 1.92 -14.06 -1.68
C ALA A 110 0.63 -13.23 -1.46
N MET A 111 0.57 -12.03 -2.04
CA MET A 111 -0.63 -11.19 -2.01
C MET A 111 -1.79 -11.84 -2.77
N ALA A 112 -1.54 -12.43 -3.93
CA ALA A 112 -2.55 -13.14 -4.74
C ALA A 112 -3.09 -14.40 -4.04
N ALA A 113 -2.27 -15.09 -3.25
CA ALA A 113 -2.71 -16.18 -2.39
C ALA A 113 -3.51 -15.70 -1.17
N GLY A 114 -3.47 -14.40 -0.85
CA GLY A 114 -4.07 -13.80 0.33
C GLY A 114 -3.30 -14.08 1.62
N ASP A 115 -2.02 -14.44 1.50
CA ASP A 115 -1.13 -14.73 2.63
C ASP A 115 -0.35 -13.48 3.07
N LEU A 116 -0.35 -12.43 2.24
CA LEU A 116 0.28 -11.16 2.53
C LEU A 116 -0.75 -10.01 2.40
N PRO A 117 -1.03 -9.24 3.47
CA PRO A 117 -1.89 -8.06 3.39
C PRO A 117 -1.36 -7.02 2.38
N GLU A 118 -2.26 -6.41 1.61
CA GLU A 118 -1.89 -5.41 0.57
C GLU A 118 -1.08 -4.24 1.16
N SER A 119 -1.43 -3.78 2.35
CA SER A 119 -0.72 -2.71 3.05
C SER A 119 0.73 -3.09 3.38
N VAL A 120 0.97 -4.31 3.82
CA VAL A 120 2.31 -4.84 4.11
C VAL A 120 3.09 -5.10 2.82
N ALA A 121 2.44 -5.68 1.80
CA ALA A 121 3.03 -5.89 0.48
C ALA A 121 3.58 -4.59 -0.12
N ARG A 122 2.84 -3.50 0.02
CA ARG A 122 3.27 -2.17 -0.45
C ARG A 122 4.53 -1.68 0.28
N ILE A 123 4.59 -1.87 1.58
CA ILE A 123 5.75 -1.49 2.41
C ILE A 123 6.98 -2.34 2.02
N VAL A 124 6.81 -3.65 1.87
CA VAL A 124 7.90 -4.54 1.44
C VAL A 124 8.47 -4.09 0.10
N CYS A 125 7.63 -3.90 -0.93
CA CYS A 125 8.07 -3.39 -2.23
C CYS A 125 8.80 -2.03 -2.12
N GLN A 126 8.30 -1.12 -1.28
CA GLN A 126 8.92 0.19 -1.09
C GLN A 126 10.30 0.07 -0.45
N TRP A 127 10.47 -0.85 0.50
CA TRP A 127 11.77 -1.10 1.14
C TRP A 127 12.75 -1.76 0.19
N THR A 128 12.35 -2.86 -0.48
CA THR A 128 13.25 -3.65 -1.33
C THR A 128 13.58 -2.97 -2.64
N ASN A 129 12.81 -1.96 -3.08
CA ASN A 129 13.19 -1.07 -4.17
C ASN A 129 14.47 -0.25 -3.89
N ARG A 130 14.90 -0.16 -2.62
CA ARG A 130 16.18 0.47 -2.24
C ARG A 130 17.39 -0.45 -2.42
N LEU A 131 17.15 -1.71 -2.76
CA LEU A 131 18.19 -2.69 -3.02
C LEU A 131 18.49 -2.79 -4.52
N PRO A 132 19.70 -3.17 -4.90
CA PRO A 132 20.03 -3.54 -6.27
C PRO A 132 19.05 -4.61 -6.79
N GLU A 133 18.72 -4.53 -8.08
CA GLU A 133 17.70 -5.39 -8.71
C GLU A 133 17.96 -6.89 -8.49
N ASP A 134 19.23 -7.30 -8.58
CA ASP A 134 19.66 -8.69 -8.39
C ASP A 134 19.50 -9.21 -6.94
N GLN A 135 19.27 -8.34 -5.97
CA GLN A 135 19.09 -8.68 -4.56
C GLN A 135 17.62 -8.60 -4.10
N ARG A 136 16.75 -7.98 -4.89
CA ARG A 136 15.34 -7.74 -4.51
C ARG A 136 14.57 -9.02 -4.25
N ASP A 137 14.62 -9.97 -5.17
CA ASP A 137 13.86 -11.23 -5.05
C ASP A 137 14.24 -11.99 -3.78
N ALA A 138 15.52 -12.06 -3.45
CA ALA A 138 16.00 -12.74 -2.23
C ALA A 138 15.58 -11.99 -0.95
N ALA A 139 15.50 -10.67 -0.99
CA ALA A 139 15.00 -9.87 0.12
C ALA A 139 13.48 -10.00 0.26
N ASP A 140 12.74 -9.97 -0.84
CA ASP A 140 11.30 -10.18 -0.87
C ASP A 140 10.93 -11.55 -0.28
N ASP A 141 11.62 -12.62 -0.68
CA ASP A 141 11.43 -13.97 -0.13
C ASP A 141 11.60 -14.00 1.39
N LYS A 142 12.66 -13.38 1.91
CA LYS A 142 12.93 -13.34 3.35
C LYS A 142 11.85 -12.57 4.11
N LEU A 143 11.44 -11.41 3.60
CA LEU A 143 10.44 -10.57 4.25
C LEU A 143 9.05 -11.21 4.20
N VAL A 144 8.65 -11.81 3.07
CA VAL A 144 7.39 -12.54 2.94
C VAL A 144 7.36 -13.74 3.90
N ALA A 145 8.45 -14.51 3.98
CA ALA A 145 8.54 -15.62 4.93
C ALA A 145 8.46 -15.16 6.40
N ALA A 146 9.05 -14.01 6.73
CA ALA A 146 8.98 -13.43 8.07
C ALA A 146 7.55 -12.99 8.43
N VAL A 147 6.81 -12.40 7.48
CA VAL A 147 5.38 -12.08 7.68
C VAL A 147 4.56 -13.35 7.90
N ALA A 148 4.80 -14.40 7.11
CA ALA A 148 4.11 -15.68 7.25
C ALA A 148 4.42 -16.35 8.62
N ALA A 149 5.60 -16.10 9.19
CA ALA A 149 5.97 -16.54 10.54
C ALA A 149 5.35 -15.67 11.66
N GLY A 150 4.59 -14.62 11.32
CA GLY A 150 3.90 -13.76 12.29
C GLY A 150 4.74 -12.61 12.83
N MET A 151 5.83 -12.23 12.14
CA MET A 151 6.66 -11.09 12.53
C MET A 151 5.86 -9.79 12.44
N SER A 152 5.97 -8.94 13.46
CA SER A 152 5.33 -7.62 13.48
C SER A 152 6.03 -6.63 12.54
N LEU A 153 5.35 -5.56 12.15
CA LEU A 153 5.92 -4.56 11.25
C LEU A 153 7.22 -3.90 11.77
N PRO A 154 7.37 -3.55 13.07
CA PRO A 154 8.64 -3.07 13.60
C PRO A 154 9.79 -4.10 13.51
N GLU A 155 9.51 -5.38 13.79
CA GLU A 155 10.50 -6.45 13.65
C GLU A 155 10.90 -6.65 12.19
N LEU A 156 9.92 -6.57 11.28
CA LEU A 156 10.15 -6.64 9.83
C LEU A 156 11.04 -5.49 9.33
N ALA A 157 10.84 -4.29 9.86
CA ALA A 157 11.69 -3.14 9.58
C ALA A 157 13.13 -3.35 10.06
N GLY A 158 13.30 -3.97 11.24
CA GLY A 158 14.62 -4.37 11.75
C GLY A 158 15.31 -5.37 10.84
N LEU A 159 14.59 -6.42 10.42
CA LEU A 159 15.10 -7.42 9.46
C LEU A 159 15.50 -6.80 8.13
N PHE A 160 14.68 -5.88 7.60
CA PHE A 160 15.04 -5.16 6.38
C PHE A 160 16.29 -4.30 6.57
N GLY A 161 16.44 -3.63 7.72
CA GLY A 161 17.64 -2.87 8.07
C GLY A 161 18.90 -3.72 8.01
N GLU A 162 18.87 -4.95 8.54
CA GLU A 162 20.00 -5.90 8.47
C GLU A 162 20.31 -6.30 7.01
N ILE A 163 19.28 -6.58 6.20
CA ILE A 163 19.45 -6.92 4.78
C ILE A 163 20.08 -5.75 4.02
N TYR A 164 19.61 -4.54 4.28
CA TYR A 164 20.10 -3.32 3.64
C TYR A 164 21.57 -3.03 3.97
N GLU A 165 21.95 -3.15 5.24
CA GLU A 165 23.34 -2.97 5.67
C GLU A 165 24.28 -4.05 5.09
N GLN A 166 23.81 -5.30 4.98
CA GLN A 166 24.57 -6.37 4.31
C GLN A 166 24.77 -6.06 2.82
N SER A 167 23.75 -5.58 2.14
CA SER A 167 23.81 -5.15 0.72
C SER A 167 24.85 -4.06 0.52
N ARG A 168 24.83 -3.03 1.35
CA ARG A 168 25.82 -1.91 1.29
C ARG A 168 27.26 -2.39 1.55
N SER A 169 27.42 -3.31 2.49
CA SER A 169 28.75 -3.86 2.81
C SER A 169 29.34 -4.71 1.68
N ALA A 170 28.47 -5.33 0.86
CA ALA A 170 28.87 -6.14 -0.28
C ALA A 170 29.23 -5.31 -1.53
N SER A 171 28.77 -4.06 -1.63
CA SER A 171 28.98 -3.16 -2.78
C SER A 171 29.37 -1.76 -2.31
N PRO A 172 30.61 -1.58 -1.76
CA PRO A 172 31.01 -0.31 -1.17
C PRO A 172 31.18 0.86 -2.16
N ASP A 173 31.20 0.59 -3.47
CA ASP A 173 31.41 1.60 -4.52
C ASP A 173 30.12 2.14 -5.15
N GLN A 174 28.94 1.65 -4.75
CA GLN A 174 27.67 2.26 -5.15
C GLN A 174 27.33 3.38 -4.17
N ASP A 175 27.78 4.56 -4.50
CA ASP A 175 27.55 5.79 -3.77
C ASP A 175 26.04 6.08 -3.64
N ASN A 176 25.64 6.56 -2.49
CA ASN A 176 24.30 6.79 -1.95
C ASN A 176 23.40 7.75 -2.75
N ASP A 177 23.58 7.94 -4.04
CA ASP A 177 22.78 8.89 -4.84
C ASP A 177 21.33 8.39 -5.11
N GLU A 178 21.10 7.06 -5.11
CA GLU A 178 19.76 6.50 -5.41
C GLU A 178 18.72 6.78 -4.32
N THR A 179 19.13 6.95 -3.07
CA THR A 179 18.21 7.32 -1.97
C THR A 179 17.66 8.74 -2.12
N PHE A 180 18.30 9.57 -2.93
CA PHE A 180 17.87 10.93 -3.22
C PHE A 180 16.87 11.02 -4.36
N ASP A 181 16.81 10.06 -5.27
CA ASP A 181 15.92 10.11 -6.44
C ASP A 181 14.46 9.83 -6.11
N ASP A 182 14.18 9.05 -5.06
CA ASP A 182 12.81 8.73 -4.62
C ASP A 182 12.20 9.81 -3.69
N ARG A 183 12.99 10.81 -3.28
CA ARG A 183 12.48 11.88 -2.42
C ARG A 183 11.39 12.68 -3.12
N ALA A 184 10.25 12.75 -2.50
CA ALA A 184 9.12 13.51 -3.03
C ALA A 184 8.22 14.01 -1.91
N VAL A 185 7.85 15.27 -1.96
CA VAL A 185 6.77 15.82 -1.14
C VAL A 185 5.68 16.34 -2.06
N ARG A 186 4.45 15.94 -1.79
CA ARG A 186 3.27 16.36 -2.56
C ARG A 186 2.34 17.11 -1.65
N LEU A 187 1.91 18.28 -2.10
CA LEU A 187 0.83 19.04 -1.49
C LEU A 187 -0.34 19.06 -2.45
N ILE A 188 -1.46 18.46 -2.04
CA ILE A 188 -2.69 18.42 -2.83
C ILE A 188 -3.69 19.34 -2.16
N THR A 189 -4.14 20.38 -2.88
CA THR A 189 -5.22 21.23 -2.42
C THR A 189 -6.56 20.54 -2.65
N THR A 190 -7.38 20.47 -1.61
CA THR A 190 -8.71 19.86 -1.62
C THR A 190 -9.81 20.92 -1.51
N PHE A 191 -11.02 20.51 -1.15
CA PHE A 191 -12.18 21.40 -1.07
C PHE A 191 -11.93 22.58 -0.11
N GLN A 192 -12.31 23.78 -0.51
CA GLN A 192 -12.15 25.04 0.23
C GLN A 192 -10.69 25.41 0.58
N GLY A 193 -9.72 24.94 -0.18
CA GLY A 193 -8.32 25.29 0.06
C GLY A 193 -7.62 24.45 1.15
N ALA A 194 -8.31 23.46 1.73
CA ALA A 194 -7.66 22.50 2.60
C ALA A 194 -6.58 21.71 1.84
N GLY A 195 -5.53 21.28 2.51
CA GLY A 195 -4.40 20.59 1.90
C GLY A 195 -4.17 19.20 2.50
N VAL A 196 -3.67 18.30 1.66
CA VAL A 196 -3.09 17.02 2.10
C VAL A 196 -1.63 17.01 1.68
N MET A 197 -0.74 16.89 2.66
CA MET A 197 0.70 16.73 2.45
C MET A 197 1.08 15.26 2.62
N SER A 198 1.83 14.71 1.68
CA SER A 198 2.35 13.36 1.74
C SER A 198 3.66 13.26 0.96
N GLY A 199 4.53 12.32 1.32
CA GLY A 199 5.77 12.15 0.58
C GLY A 199 6.71 11.14 1.22
N ASP A 200 7.79 10.84 0.48
CA ASP A 200 8.90 10.01 0.91
C ASP A 200 10.09 10.93 1.18
N LEU A 201 10.58 10.88 2.42
CA LEU A 201 11.69 11.72 2.90
C LEU A 201 12.95 10.87 3.00
N THR A 202 14.11 11.49 2.74
CA THR A 202 15.38 10.85 3.13
C THR A 202 15.47 10.70 4.65
N PRO A 203 16.28 9.75 5.17
CA PRO A 203 16.45 9.59 6.62
C PRO A 203 16.79 10.89 7.34
N GLU A 204 17.72 11.67 6.81
CA GLU A 204 18.14 12.96 7.39
C GLU A 204 16.99 13.98 7.38
N CYS A 205 16.22 14.02 6.30
CA CYS A 205 15.04 14.89 6.20
C CYS A 205 13.95 14.44 7.17
N ALA A 206 13.72 13.14 7.31
CA ALA A 206 12.74 12.58 8.23
C ALA A 206 13.11 12.88 9.68
N GLU A 207 14.39 12.72 10.06
CA GLU A 207 14.91 13.08 11.40
C GLU A 207 14.76 14.58 11.67
N ALA A 208 15.12 15.42 10.70
CA ALA A 208 15.00 16.87 10.84
C ALA A 208 13.54 17.31 11.00
N VAL A 209 12.62 16.74 10.20
CA VAL A 209 11.18 17.02 10.32
C VAL A 209 10.65 16.55 11.67
N ALA A 210 10.98 15.31 12.08
CA ALA A 210 10.57 14.79 13.39
C ALA A 210 11.05 15.67 14.53
N ALA A 211 12.33 16.07 14.53
CA ALA A 211 12.90 16.94 15.56
C ALA A 211 12.20 18.30 15.65
N VAL A 212 11.86 18.91 14.51
CA VAL A 212 11.13 20.19 14.48
C VAL A 212 9.70 20.01 14.99
N LEU A 213 9.00 18.95 14.54
CA LEU A 213 7.63 18.69 14.99
C LEU A 213 7.58 18.40 16.48
N ASP A 214 8.48 17.58 17.01
CA ASP A 214 8.53 17.26 18.43
C ASP A 214 8.86 18.49 19.29
N ALA A 215 9.77 19.35 18.82
CA ALA A 215 10.13 20.57 19.53
C ALA A 215 8.97 21.58 19.59
N LEU A 216 8.18 21.71 18.52
CA LEU A 216 7.08 22.67 18.42
C LEU A 216 5.73 22.12 18.91
N ALA A 217 5.56 20.80 18.96
CA ALA A 217 4.31 20.15 19.34
C ALA A 217 4.20 19.81 20.82
N ALA A 218 5.06 20.40 21.68
CA ALA A 218 4.97 20.17 23.12
C ALA A 218 3.58 20.56 23.67
N PRO A 219 2.97 19.74 24.55
CA PRO A 219 1.69 20.09 25.16
C PRO A 219 1.74 21.42 25.87
N ALA A 220 0.75 22.28 25.70
CA ALA A 220 0.68 23.59 26.32
C ALA A 220 0.28 23.54 27.82
N GLY A 221 0.30 22.36 28.43
CA GLY A 221 -0.04 22.11 29.83
C GLY A 221 -1.10 21.02 29.98
N ALA A 222 -1.55 20.78 31.21
CA ALA A 222 -2.54 19.71 31.52
C ALA A 222 -3.93 19.93 30.91
N GLU A 223 -4.23 21.15 30.50
CA GLU A 223 -5.50 21.56 29.87
C GLU A 223 -5.49 21.39 28.31
N ASP A 224 -4.35 20.99 27.76
CA ASP A 224 -4.23 20.81 26.30
C ASP A 224 -4.94 19.52 25.85
N THR A 225 -6.13 19.68 25.28
CA THR A 225 -6.97 18.57 24.80
C THR A 225 -6.66 18.14 23.35
N ARG A 226 -5.71 18.80 22.68
CA ARG A 226 -5.32 18.46 21.30
C ARG A 226 -4.65 17.09 21.24
N THR A 227 -4.96 16.30 20.19
CA THR A 227 -4.21 15.08 19.89
C THR A 227 -2.78 15.40 19.43
N GLN A 228 -1.91 14.41 19.39
CA GLN A 228 -0.55 14.58 18.86
C GLN A 228 -0.59 15.08 17.42
N GLU A 229 -1.46 14.51 16.58
CA GLU A 229 -1.61 14.91 15.19
C GLU A 229 -2.07 16.37 15.04
N GLN A 230 -2.96 16.83 15.92
CA GLN A 230 -3.38 18.23 15.94
C GLN A 230 -2.23 19.16 16.35
N ARG A 231 -1.43 18.78 17.33
CA ARG A 231 -0.23 19.53 17.70
C ARG A 231 0.82 19.52 16.59
N TYR A 232 1.00 18.41 15.89
CA TYR A 232 1.89 18.33 14.72
C TYR A 232 1.41 19.22 13.57
N HIS A 233 0.09 19.31 13.32
CA HIS A 233 -0.46 20.27 12.36
C HIS A 233 -0.09 21.71 12.72
N ASP A 234 -0.28 22.10 13.98
CA ASP A 234 0.04 23.44 14.47
C ASP A 234 1.57 23.71 14.40
N ALA A 235 2.38 22.68 14.71
CA ALA A 235 3.83 22.73 14.58
C ALA A 235 4.30 22.95 13.13
N VAL A 236 3.67 22.27 12.14
CA VAL A 236 3.93 22.52 10.71
C VAL A 236 3.60 23.97 10.37
N GLN A 237 2.45 24.48 10.81
CA GLN A 237 2.06 25.86 10.53
C GLN A 237 3.04 26.88 11.14
N GLU A 238 3.54 26.63 12.35
CA GLU A 238 4.52 27.48 13.00
C GLU A 238 5.88 27.43 12.33
N ALA A 239 6.34 26.23 11.92
CA ALA A 239 7.61 26.04 11.22
C ALA A 239 7.67 26.72 9.85
N MET A 240 6.51 27.02 9.23
CA MET A 240 6.38 27.66 7.92
C MET A 240 6.18 29.19 8.00
N ARG A 241 6.18 29.80 9.18
CA ARG A 241 6.10 31.23 9.40
C ARG A 241 7.46 31.90 9.40
#